data_d71be5510e85665a4b23ccf46c1d0934
#
_entry.id   d71be5510e85665a4b23ccf46c1d0934
#
_cell.length_a   1.000
_cell.length_b   1.000
_cell.length_c   1.000
_cell.angle_alpha   90.00
_cell.angle_beta   90.00
_cell.angle_gamma   90.00
#
_symmetry.space_group_name_H-M   'P 1'
#
loop_
_entity.id
_entity.type
_entity.pdbx_description
1 polymer ?
#
loop_
_entity_poly.entity_id
_entity_poly.type
_entity_poly.pdbx_seq_one_letter_code
_entity_poly.pdbx_strand_id
1 'polypeptide(L)'
;MSASPTARRPRLARARERWFRSASGYWRPELYERYFTRTPVGSLLRRRDDRIIHAALGRLTRPSDAVLEVGAGTGHYTLPIARRCARVVALDAAPDMVDYLRARAEREGQPNIETGVGRLPDGLDVAGPFDGVVCLGVLGYVEDFDGALRALAQCLRPGGWALLSMPPRTLEGRVHRAFEVAGRRRVSLRSPGEAEVATRAAGLTVERQARAGLTRGGITLLLESRRVEGAGGAGAL
;
A
#
# COMPACT_ATOMS: atom_id res chain seq x y z
N MET A 1 35.63 -19.17 -23.80
CA MET A 1 34.45 -18.29 -24.02
C MET A 1 33.20 -19.14 -23.78
N SER A 2 32.60 -19.06 -22.60
CA SER A 2 31.43 -19.84 -22.21
C SER A 2 30.26 -18.88 -22.05
N ALA A 3 29.25 -19.02 -22.92
CA ALA A 3 28.03 -18.25 -22.87
C ALA A 3 27.11 -18.78 -21.76
N SER A 4 26.80 -17.95 -20.78
CA SER A 4 25.81 -18.25 -19.73
C SER A 4 24.41 -18.45 -20.34
N PRO A 5 23.67 -19.49 -19.95
CA PRO A 5 22.31 -19.69 -20.41
C PRO A 5 21.37 -18.69 -19.74
N THR A 6 20.79 -17.77 -20.52
CA THR A 6 19.69 -16.91 -20.10
C THR A 6 18.49 -17.79 -19.74
N ALA A 7 18.24 -17.95 -18.44
CA ALA A 7 17.11 -18.69 -17.90
C ALA A 7 15.80 -18.09 -18.45
N ARG A 8 15.06 -18.86 -19.26
CA ARG A 8 13.73 -18.50 -19.76
C ARG A 8 12.78 -18.40 -18.58
N ARG A 9 12.41 -17.18 -18.18
CA ARG A 9 11.37 -16.93 -17.17
C ARG A 9 10.08 -17.69 -17.55
N PRO A 10 9.40 -18.36 -16.60
CA PRO A 10 8.21 -19.17 -16.89
C PRO A 10 7.09 -18.32 -17.52
N ARG A 11 6.28 -18.93 -18.40
CA ARG A 11 5.18 -18.28 -19.15
C ARG A 11 4.20 -17.49 -18.26
N LEU A 12 3.96 -17.96 -17.03
CA LEU A 12 3.13 -17.30 -16.03
C LEU A 12 3.73 -15.97 -15.55
N ALA A 13 5.06 -15.88 -15.38
CA ALA A 13 5.73 -14.64 -15.01
C ALA A 13 5.60 -13.58 -16.11
N ARG A 14 5.70 -13.97 -17.40
CA ARG A 14 5.52 -13.05 -18.53
C ARG A 14 4.06 -12.59 -18.71
N ALA A 15 3.08 -13.46 -18.41
CA ALA A 15 1.66 -13.08 -18.45
C ALA A 15 1.34 -12.11 -17.30
N ARG A 16 1.90 -12.32 -16.11
CA ARG A 16 1.81 -11.40 -14.95
C ARG A 16 2.48 -10.06 -15.25
N GLU A 17 3.68 -10.03 -15.85
CA GLU A 17 4.35 -8.78 -16.27
C GLU A 17 3.56 -8.03 -17.35
N ARG A 18 2.95 -8.73 -18.31
CA ARG A 18 2.14 -8.13 -19.36
C ARG A 18 0.83 -7.54 -18.83
N TRP A 19 0.19 -8.21 -17.88
CA TRP A 19 -0.99 -7.69 -17.19
C TRP A 19 -0.65 -6.46 -16.35
N PHE A 20 0.48 -6.48 -15.67
CA PHE A 20 0.94 -5.37 -14.81
C PHE A 20 1.31 -4.14 -15.65
N ARG A 21 1.96 -4.31 -16.81
CA ARG A 21 2.24 -3.21 -17.75
C ARG A 21 0.96 -2.60 -18.31
N SER A 22 -0.10 -3.39 -18.51
CA SER A 22 -1.40 -2.88 -18.94
C SER A 22 -2.17 -2.19 -17.81
N ALA A 23 -1.97 -2.61 -16.56
CA ALA A 23 -2.55 -1.99 -15.38
C ALA A 23 -1.77 -0.73 -14.94
N SER A 24 -0.43 -0.76 -15.00
CA SER A 24 0.42 0.41 -14.67
C SER A 24 0.28 1.53 -15.70
N GLY A 25 0.05 1.22 -16.98
CA GLY A 25 -0.23 2.23 -18.01
C GLY A 25 -1.53 3.00 -17.81
N TYR A 26 -2.41 2.55 -16.89
CA TYR A 26 -3.65 3.24 -16.54
C TYR A 26 -3.47 4.30 -15.44
N TRP A 27 -2.49 4.14 -14.57
CA TRP A 27 -2.20 5.07 -13.49
C TRP A 27 -1.18 6.13 -13.94
N ARG A 28 -1.61 7.03 -14.84
CA ARG A 28 -0.82 8.24 -15.13
C ARG A 28 -0.91 9.19 -13.94
N PRO A 29 0.22 9.61 -13.36
CA PRO A 29 0.24 10.45 -12.16
C PRO A 29 -0.65 11.69 -12.26
N GLU A 30 -0.62 12.37 -13.41
CA GLU A 30 -1.37 13.60 -13.64
C GLU A 30 -2.89 13.35 -13.71
N LEU A 31 -3.32 12.22 -14.30
CA LEU A 31 -4.74 11.85 -14.37
C LEU A 31 -5.27 11.44 -13.00
N TYR A 32 -4.45 10.70 -12.24
CA TYR A 32 -4.74 10.30 -10.87
C TYR A 32 -4.94 11.52 -9.97
N GLU A 33 -3.96 12.45 -9.97
CA GLU A 33 -4.06 13.70 -9.21
C GLU A 33 -5.26 14.53 -9.65
N ARG A 34 -5.49 14.68 -10.97
CA ARG A 34 -6.62 15.44 -11.50
C ARG A 34 -7.97 14.85 -11.06
N TYR A 35 -8.12 13.54 -11.02
CA TYR A 35 -9.34 12.90 -10.53
C TYR A 35 -9.63 13.30 -9.08
N PHE A 36 -8.65 13.15 -8.20
CA PHE A 36 -8.82 13.42 -6.77
C PHE A 36 -8.82 14.90 -6.39
N THR A 37 -8.31 15.79 -7.23
CA THR A 37 -8.26 17.23 -6.94
C THR A 37 -9.35 18.05 -7.65
N ARG A 38 -9.78 17.62 -8.85
CA ARG A 38 -10.67 18.41 -9.71
C ARG A 38 -12.09 17.86 -9.84
N THR A 39 -12.34 16.61 -9.47
CA THR A 39 -13.71 16.07 -9.47
C THR A 39 -14.34 16.21 -8.08
N PRO A 40 -15.63 16.65 -7.99
CA PRO A 40 -16.30 16.81 -6.69
C PRO A 40 -16.33 15.50 -5.88
N VAL A 41 -16.62 14.38 -6.53
CA VAL A 41 -16.69 13.06 -5.89
C VAL A 41 -15.30 12.61 -5.42
N GLY A 42 -14.28 12.68 -6.28
CA GLY A 42 -12.91 12.32 -5.94
C GLY A 42 -12.37 13.17 -4.78
N SER A 43 -12.58 14.49 -4.82
CA SER A 43 -12.16 15.40 -3.75
C SER A 43 -12.86 15.12 -2.42
N LEU A 44 -14.15 14.77 -2.45
CA LEU A 44 -14.91 14.44 -1.24
C LEU A 44 -14.43 13.13 -0.63
N LEU A 45 -14.24 12.08 -1.45
CA LEU A 45 -13.71 10.80 -1.01
C LEU A 45 -12.32 10.96 -0.39
N ARG A 46 -11.41 11.65 -1.10
CA ARG A 46 -10.06 11.92 -0.61
C ARG A 46 -10.07 12.64 0.75
N ARG A 47 -10.87 13.72 0.91
CA ARG A 47 -10.97 14.43 2.20
C ARG A 47 -11.45 13.55 3.34
N ARG A 48 -12.31 12.57 3.07
CA ARG A 48 -12.80 11.63 4.09
C ARG A 48 -11.74 10.60 4.47
N ASP A 49 -11.04 10.07 3.48
CA ASP A 49 -9.89 9.18 3.70
C ASP A 49 -8.78 9.93 4.45
N ASP A 50 -8.42 11.14 4.01
CA ASP A 50 -7.39 11.97 4.63
C ASP A 50 -7.67 12.19 6.13
N ARG A 51 -8.92 12.45 6.50
CA ARG A 51 -9.27 12.68 7.91
C ARG A 51 -8.90 11.49 8.80
N ILE A 52 -9.25 10.27 8.40
CA ILE A 52 -8.97 9.08 9.20
C ILE A 52 -7.50 8.66 9.11
N ILE A 53 -6.89 8.80 7.93
CA ILE A 53 -5.50 8.41 7.68
C ILE A 53 -4.54 9.36 8.40
N HIS A 54 -4.72 10.68 8.28
CA HIS A 54 -3.88 11.64 9.00
C HIS A 54 -4.02 11.55 10.52
N ALA A 55 -5.22 11.26 11.03
CA ALA A 55 -5.43 11.01 12.45
C ALA A 55 -4.70 9.73 12.91
N ALA A 56 -4.68 8.67 12.10
CA ALA A 56 -3.94 7.44 12.38
C ALA A 56 -2.41 7.69 12.31
N LEU A 57 -1.92 8.33 11.26
CA LEU A 57 -0.50 8.70 11.14
C LEU A 57 -0.02 9.55 12.32
N GLY A 58 -0.83 10.51 12.78
CA GLY A 58 -0.49 11.36 13.93
C GLY A 58 -0.37 10.57 15.25
N ARG A 59 -1.04 9.42 15.38
CA ARG A 59 -0.93 8.52 16.55
C ARG A 59 0.23 7.55 16.44
N LEU A 60 0.51 7.07 15.24
CA LEU A 60 1.42 5.96 15.01
C LEU A 60 2.86 6.41 14.80
N THR A 61 3.08 7.51 14.03
CA THR A 61 4.42 7.95 13.63
C THR A 61 5.14 8.71 14.74
N ARG A 62 6.45 8.46 14.85
CA ARG A 62 7.39 9.17 15.73
C ARG A 62 8.53 9.79 14.93
N PRO A 63 9.16 10.86 15.40
CA PRO A 63 10.28 11.51 14.70
C PRO A 63 11.48 10.60 14.41
N SER A 64 11.68 9.55 15.20
CA SER A 64 12.77 8.58 15.02
C SER A 64 12.45 7.43 14.08
N ASP A 65 11.19 7.29 13.63
CA ASP A 65 10.75 6.12 12.87
C ASP A 65 11.38 6.06 11.48
N ALA A 66 11.73 4.84 11.05
CA ALA A 66 11.92 4.45 9.67
C ALA A 66 10.63 3.79 9.16
N VAL A 67 10.03 4.34 8.12
CA VAL A 67 8.72 3.90 7.60
C VAL A 67 8.86 3.38 6.17
N LEU A 68 8.28 2.20 5.90
CA LEU A 68 8.08 1.68 4.56
C LEU A 68 6.65 2.00 4.10
N GLU A 69 6.51 2.67 2.97
CA GLU A 69 5.23 2.84 2.28
C GLU A 69 5.20 2.01 1.01
N VAL A 70 4.18 1.16 0.84
CA VAL A 70 3.98 0.33 -0.35
C VAL A 70 2.71 0.75 -1.08
N GLY A 71 2.87 1.13 -2.35
CA GLY A 71 1.84 1.77 -3.16
C GLY A 71 1.78 3.27 -2.94
N ALA A 72 2.95 3.91 -2.90
CA ALA A 72 3.10 5.34 -2.61
C ALA A 72 2.42 6.27 -3.64
N GLY A 73 2.22 5.77 -4.88
CA GLY A 73 1.61 6.53 -5.97
C GLY A 73 2.30 7.86 -6.21
N THR A 74 1.52 8.94 -6.22
CA THR A 74 2.02 10.31 -6.41
C THR A 74 2.63 10.94 -5.15
N GLY A 75 2.68 10.21 -4.03
CA GLY A 75 3.24 10.69 -2.76
C GLY A 75 2.25 11.49 -1.90
N HIS A 76 0.95 11.29 -2.09
CA HIS A 76 -0.06 12.01 -1.32
C HIS A 76 0.09 11.80 0.19
N TYR A 77 0.38 10.57 0.63
CA TYR A 77 0.65 10.26 2.04
C TYR A 77 2.14 10.21 2.37
N THR A 78 3.01 9.90 1.40
CA THR A 78 4.47 9.88 1.58
C THR A 78 5.00 11.18 2.19
N LEU A 79 4.61 12.32 1.64
CA LEU A 79 5.09 13.62 2.12
C LEU A 79 4.63 13.95 3.55
N PRO A 80 3.35 13.77 3.93
CA PRO A 80 2.93 13.89 5.32
C PRO A 80 3.64 12.92 6.28
N ILE A 81 3.97 11.70 5.86
CA ILE A 81 4.74 10.74 6.65
C ILE A 81 6.17 11.25 6.83
N ALA A 82 6.83 11.65 5.76
CA ALA A 82 8.21 12.13 5.78
C ALA A 82 8.43 13.35 6.69
N ARG A 83 7.45 14.21 6.80
CA ARG A 83 7.49 15.35 7.72
C ARG A 83 7.39 14.96 9.21
N ARG A 84 7.10 13.69 9.52
CA ARG A 84 6.86 13.18 10.88
C ARG A 84 7.86 12.13 11.35
N CYS A 85 8.71 11.61 10.47
CA CYS A 85 9.61 10.51 10.77
C CYS A 85 11.03 10.76 10.21
N ALA A 86 11.99 9.97 10.66
CA ALA A 86 13.38 10.12 10.27
C ALA A 86 13.63 9.72 8.81
N ARG A 87 12.97 8.68 8.33
CA ARG A 87 13.21 8.09 7.00
C ARG A 87 11.92 7.47 6.45
N VAL A 88 11.68 7.65 5.15
CA VAL A 88 10.63 6.95 4.40
C VAL A 88 11.25 6.23 3.22
N VAL A 89 10.98 4.94 3.10
CA VAL A 89 11.18 4.19 1.86
C VAL A 89 9.82 4.04 1.19
N ALA A 90 9.64 4.65 0.03
CA ALA A 90 8.38 4.72 -0.69
C ALA A 90 8.45 3.90 -1.98
N LEU A 91 7.70 2.80 -2.02
CA LEU A 91 7.65 1.90 -3.16
C LEU A 91 6.33 2.00 -3.90
N ASP A 92 6.40 1.93 -5.22
CA ASP A 92 5.23 1.74 -6.07
C ASP A 92 5.54 0.72 -7.18
N ALA A 93 4.52 0.01 -7.63
CA ALA A 93 4.68 -0.97 -8.70
C ALA A 93 4.79 -0.32 -10.09
N ALA A 94 4.36 0.93 -10.24
CA ALA A 94 4.40 1.70 -11.47
C ALA A 94 5.63 2.63 -11.49
N PRO A 95 6.61 2.42 -12.41
CA PRO A 95 7.78 3.28 -12.51
C PRO A 95 7.43 4.77 -12.68
N ASP A 96 6.40 5.09 -13.48
CA ASP A 96 5.96 6.48 -13.70
C ASP A 96 5.51 7.16 -12.39
N MET A 97 4.90 6.40 -11.45
CA MET A 97 4.56 6.91 -10.12
C MET A 97 5.80 7.18 -9.28
N VAL A 98 6.77 6.26 -9.33
CA VAL A 98 8.06 6.40 -8.61
C VAL A 98 8.81 7.65 -9.09
N ASP A 99 8.89 7.85 -10.40
CA ASP A 99 9.58 9.02 -10.98
C ASP A 99 8.84 10.33 -10.64
N TYR A 100 7.51 10.32 -10.70
CA TYR A 100 6.71 11.47 -10.29
C TYR A 100 6.90 11.82 -8.79
N LEU A 101 6.87 10.80 -7.92
CA LEU A 101 7.09 10.97 -6.48
C LEU A 101 8.50 11.51 -6.20
N ARG A 102 9.52 10.97 -6.86
CA ARG A 102 10.92 11.44 -6.70
C ARG A 102 11.03 12.92 -7.03
N ALA A 103 10.56 13.32 -8.20
CA ALA A 103 10.57 14.72 -8.61
C ALA A 103 9.74 15.62 -7.68
N ARG A 104 8.66 15.10 -7.10
CA ARG A 104 7.86 15.81 -6.12
C ARG A 104 8.58 15.97 -4.77
N ALA A 105 9.23 14.93 -4.27
CA ALA A 105 10.01 14.96 -3.04
C ALA A 105 11.16 15.97 -3.12
N GLU A 106 11.89 15.99 -4.24
CA GLU A 106 12.95 16.96 -4.52
C GLU A 106 12.41 18.40 -4.51
N ARG A 107 11.31 18.64 -5.23
CA ARG A 107 10.65 19.97 -5.30
C ARG A 107 10.17 20.47 -3.94
N GLU A 108 9.68 19.57 -3.09
CA GLU A 108 9.19 19.90 -1.74
C GLU A 108 10.28 19.84 -0.65
N GLY A 109 11.55 19.62 -1.04
CA GLY A 109 12.69 19.63 -0.13
C GLY A 109 12.61 18.55 0.96
N GLN A 110 12.21 17.32 0.58
CA GLN A 110 12.10 16.17 1.48
C GLN A 110 13.25 15.16 1.24
N PRO A 111 14.45 15.39 1.80
CA PRO A 111 15.61 14.54 1.53
C PRO A 111 15.55 13.17 2.20
N ASN A 112 14.64 12.98 3.14
CA ASN A 112 14.46 11.73 3.88
C ASN A 112 13.51 10.73 3.19
N ILE A 113 13.16 10.95 1.92
CA ILE A 113 12.36 10.03 1.11
C ILE A 113 13.25 9.30 0.12
N GLU A 114 13.29 7.98 0.22
CA GLU A 114 13.88 7.08 -0.76
C GLU A 114 12.76 6.45 -1.60
N THR A 115 12.88 6.49 -2.91
CA THR A 115 11.84 5.96 -3.82
C THR A 115 12.35 4.76 -4.60
N GLY A 116 11.51 3.76 -4.81
CA GLY A 116 11.87 2.57 -5.57
C GLY A 116 10.66 1.86 -6.18
N VAL A 117 10.94 1.00 -7.17
CA VAL A 117 9.92 0.11 -7.74
C VAL A 117 9.81 -1.12 -6.86
N GLY A 118 8.59 -1.41 -6.35
CA GLY A 118 8.35 -2.57 -5.53
C GLY A 118 6.90 -3.05 -5.64
N ARG A 119 6.68 -4.35 -5.44
CA ARG A 119 5.38 -4.97 -5.65
C ARG A 119 5.07 -6.07 -4.64
N LEU A 120 3.83 -6.13 -4.19
CA LEU A 120 3.30 -7.20 -3.35
C LEU A 120 2.81 -8.40 -4.19
N PRO A 121 2.92 -9.63 -3.62
CA PRO A 121 3.64 -9.97 -2.40
C PRO A 121 5.15 -10.11 -2.62
N ASP A 122 5.58 -10.43 -3.85
CA ASP A 122 6.96 -10.75 -4.22
C ASP A 122 7.63 -9.55 -4.88
N GLY A 123 8.68 -9.01 -4.32
CA GLY A 123 9.44 -7.91 -4.90
C GLY A 123 9.47 -6.66 -4.04
N LEU A 124 9.40 -6.84 -2.73
CA LEU A 124 9.82 -5.84 -1.76
C LEU A 124 11.30 -6.08 -1.45
N ASP A 125 12.18 -5.62 -2.35
CA ASP A 125 13.63 -5.68 -2.14
C ASP A 125 14.07 -4.42 -1.37
N VAL A 126 13.89 -4.48 -0.05
CA VAL A 126 14.20 -3.36 0.86
C VAL A 126 14.93 -3.84 2.11
N ALA A 127 15.90 -3.06 2.53
CA ALA A 127 16.62 -3.30 3.77
C ALA A 127 15.76 -2.81 4.96
N GLY A 128 15.18 -3.77 5.69
CA GLY A 128 14.49 -3.56 6.96
C GLY A 128 15.35 -3.94 8.16
N PRO A 129 14.81 -4.04 9.37
CA PRO A 129 13.38 -3.86 9.67
C PRO A 129 12.97 -2.40 9.80
N PHE A 130 11.67 -2.12 9.59
CA PHE A 130 11.06 -0.80 9.73
C PHE A 130 10.28 -0.68 11.05
N ASP A 131 10.16 0.54 11.57
CA ASP A 131 9.30 0.87 12.71
C ASP A 131 7.83 0.87 12.31
N GLY A 132 7.55 1.34 11.10
CA GLY A 132 6.20 1.39 10.55
C GLY A 132 6.11 0.92 9.10
N VAL A 133 4.96 0.33 8.76
CA VAL A 133 4.60 -0.03 7.39
C VAL A 133 3.25 0.60 7.05
N VAL A 134 3.18 1.27 5.90
CA VAL A 134 1.98 1.90 5.36
C VAL A 134 1.65 1.26 4.01
N CYS A 135 0.40 0.79 3.85
CA CYS A 135 -0.10 0.24 2.59
C CYS A 135 -1.55 0.67 2.37
N LEU A 136 -1.74 1.76 1.63
CA LEU A 136 -3.03 2.42 1.46
C LEU A 136 -3.51 2.34 0.01
N GLY A 137 -4.75 1.86 -0.18
CA GLY A 137 -5.38 1.77 -1.49
C GLY A 137 -4.79 0.71 -2.43
N VAL A 138 -4.02 -0.25 -1.92
CA VAL A 138 -3.30 -1.27 -2.70
C VAL A 138 -3.87 -2.66 -2.51
N LEU A 139 -4.14 -3.07 -1.27
CA LEU A 139 -4.46 -4.46 -0.90
C LEU A 139 -5.68 -5.04 -1.63
N GLY A 140 -6.62 -4.20 -2.04
CA GLY A 140 -7.76 -4.62 -2.85
C GLY A 140 -7.39 -5.10 -4.25
N TYR A 141 -6.23 -4.70 -4.77
CA TYR A 141 -5.75 -5.04 -6.11
C TYR A 141 -4.76 -6.21 -6.13
N VAL A 142 -4.32 -6.68 -4.96
CA VAL A 142 -3.38 -7.79 -4.85
C VAL A 142 -4.13 -9.12 -4.86
N GLU A 143 -3.75 -10.03 -5.77
CA GLU A 143 -4.41 -11.32 -5.91
C GLU A 143 -4.14 -12.23 -4.71
N ASP A 144 -2.87 -12.34 -4.29
CA ASP A 144 -2.46 -13.03 -3.07
C ASP A 144 -2.47 -12.04 -1.89
N PHE A 145 -3.66 -11.82 -1.35
CA PHE A 145 -3.88 -10.91 -0.23
C PHE A 145 -3.13 -11.36 1.04
N ASP A 146 -3.18 -12.64 1.34
CA ASP A 146 -2.55 -13.19 2.54
C ASP A 146 -1.02 -13.17 2.44
N GLY A 147 -0.48 -13.46 1.26
CA GLY A 147 0.95 -13.30 0.96
C GLY A 147 1.39 -11.84 1.09
N ALA A 148 0.57 -10.90 0.62
CA ALA A 148 0.86 -9.48 0.77
C ALA A 148 0.92 -9.04 2.24
N LEU A 149 -0.01 -9.48 3.07
CA LEU A 149 0.01 -9.17 4.50
C LEU A 149 1.24 -9.75 5.20
N ARG A 150 1.61 -11.00 4.87
CA ARG A 150 2.84 -11.63 5.40
C ARG A 150 4.09 -10.87 4.98
N ALA A 151 4.20 -10.47 3.69
CA ALA A 151 5.33 -9.70 3.20
C ALA A 151 5.46 -8.36 3.92
N LEU A 152 4.35 -7.64 4.13
CA LEU A 152 4.34 -6.37 4.88
C LEU A 152 4.73 -6.57 6.35
N ALA A 153 4.21 -7.64 7.00
CA ALA A 153 4.54 -7.94 8.39
C ALA A 153 6.03 -8.30 8.57
N GLN A 154 6.64 -8.98 7.60
CA GLN A 154 8.06 -9.34 7.63
C GLN A 154 8.98 -8.12 7.55
N CYS A 155 8.54 -7.03 6.91
CA CYS A 155 9.30 -5.78 6.86
C CYS A 155 9.33 -5.02 8.20
N LEU A 156 8.43 -5.32 9.14
CA LEU A 156 8.37 -4.65 10.44
C LEU A 156 9.33 -5.27 11.45
N ARG A 157 9.88 -4.46 12.35
CA ARG A 157 10.47 -4.97 13.59
C ARG A 157 9.39 -5.53 14.53
N PRO A 158 9.74 -6.41 15.49
CA PRO A 158 8.81 -6.79 16.58
C PRO A 158 8.26 -5.54 17.29
N GLY A 159 6.96 -5.52 17.55
CA GLY A 159 6.26 -4.35 18.11
C GLY A 159 6.11 -3.14 17.17
N GLY A 160 6.57 -3.23 15.91
CA GLY A 160 6.36 -2.21 14.89
C GLY A 160 4.89 -2.07 14.48
N TRP A 161 4.52 -0.91 13.95
CA TRP A 161 3.13 -0.61 13.59
C TRP A 161 2.86 -0.75 12.08
N ALA A 162 1.63 -1.11 11.73
CA ALA A 162 1.15 -1.13 10.35
C ALA A 162 -0.13 -0.29 10.20
N LEU A 163 -0.22 0.47 9.11
CA LEU A 163 -1.42 1.17 8.68
C LEU A 163 -1.84 0.64 7.31
N LEU A 164 -2.91 -0.13 7.28
CA LEU A 164 -3.36 -0.86 6.11
C LEU A 164 -4.74 -0.40 5.68
N SER A 165 -5.00 -0.26 4.38
CA SER A 165 -6.34 -0.01 3.89
C SER A 165 -6.75 -0.91 2.74
N MET A 166 -8.05 -1.21 2.69
CA MET A 166 -8.67 -2.03 1.66
C MET A 166 -10.14 -1.67 1.47
N PRO A 167 -10.73 -1.95 0.30
CA PRO A 167 -12.14 -1.71 0.10
C PRO A 167 -12.98 -2.75 0.87
N PRO A 168 -13.92 -2.31 1.74
CA PRO A 168 -14.78 -3.20 2.50
C PRO A 168 -15.89 -3.82 1.66
N ARG A 169 -16.44 -4.96 2.10
CA ARG A 169 -17.59 -5.62 1.48
C ARG A 169 -18.91 -4.93 1.88
N THR A 170 -19.07 -3.70 1.43
CA THR A 170 -20.24 -2.85 1.63
C THR A 170 -20.92 -2.55 0.31
N LEU A 171 -22.08 -1.86 0.33
CA LEU A 171 -22.71 -1.40 -0.91
C LEU A 171 -21.79 -0.45 -1.69
N GLU A 172 -21.17 0.53 -1.02
CA GLU A 172 -20.18 1.43 -1.64
C GLU A 172 -18.99 0.66 -2.21
N GLY A 173 -18.44 -0.30 -1.46
CA GLY A 173 -17.35 -1.14 -1.94
C GLY A 173 -17.75 -1.95 -3.17
N ARG A 174 -18.98 -2.45 -3.25
CA ARG A 174 -19.49 -3.15 -4.44
C ARG A 174 -19.64 -2.23 -5.65
N VAL A 175 -20.13 -1.01 -5.45
CA VAL A 175 -20.21 0.03 -6.51
C VAL A 175 -18.81 0.38 -6.99
N HIS A 176 -17.87 0.62 -6.07
CA HIS A 176 -16.47 0.85 -6.40
C HIS A 176 -15.88 -0.32 -7.22
N ARG A 177 -16.07 -1.57 -6.77
CA ARG A 177 -15.62 -2.75 -7.51
C ARG A 177 -16.22 -2.82 -8.91
N ALA A 178 -17.52 -2.53 -9.07
CA ALA A 178 -18.17 -2.55 -10.37
C ALA A 178 -17.54 -1.50 -11.32
N PHE A 179 -17.23 -0.32 -10.81
CA PHE A 179 -16.54 0.73 -11.56
C PHE A 179 -15.12 0.31 -11.97
N GLU A 180 -14.36 -0.29 -11.05
CA GLU A 180 -13.01 -0.79 -11.31
C GLU A 180 -13.01 -1.94 -12.33
N VAL A 181 -13.97 -2.86 -12.23
CA VAL A 181 -14.13 -3.98 -13.19
C VAL A 181 -14.50 -3.46 -14.59
N ALA A 182 -15.36 -2.45 -14.70
CA ALA A 182 -15.64 -1.77 -15.96
C ALA A 182 -14.37 -1.14 -16.57
N GLY A 183 -13.45 -0.66 -15.72
CA GLY A 183 -12.10 -0.23 -16.09
C GLY A 183 -11.08 -1.36 -16.29
N ARG A 184 -11.54 -2.65 -16.37
CA ARG A 184 -10.71 -3.86 -16.51
C ARG A 184 -9.75 -4.13 -15.35
N ARG A 185 -10.06 -3.65 -14.15
CA ARG A 185 -9.28 -3.90 -12.94
C ARG A 185 -10.01 -4.89 -12.02
N ARG A 186 -9.25 -5.79 -11.41
CA ARG A 186 -9.79 -6.71 -10.41
C ARG A 186 -9.62 -6.10 -9.02
N VAL A 187 -10.72 -5.99 -8.28
CA VAL A 187 -10.71 -5.52 -6.90
C VAL A 187 -11.37 -6.56 -6.01
N SER A 188 -10.65 -6.98 -5.00
CA SER A 188 -11.14 -7.86 -3.94
C SER A 188 -11.73 -7.03 -2.81
N LEU A 189 -12.91 -7.44 -2.32
CA LEU A 189 -13.56 -6.82 -1.16
C LEU A 189 -13.43 -7.75 0.04
N ARG A 190 -13.19 -7.18 1.22
CA ARG A 190 -13.13 -7.91 2.49
C ARG A 190 -14.13 -7.36 3.48
N SER A 191 -14.81 -8.23 4.24
CA SER A 191 -15.50 -7.79 5.45
C SER A 191 -14.46 -7.41 6.52
N PRO A 192 -14.81 -6.58 7.50
CA PRO A 192 -13.89 -6.25 8.60
C PRO A 192 -13.35 -7.48 9.32
N GLY A 193 -14.21 -8.49 9.55
CA GLY A 193 -13.80 -9.73 10.20
C GLY A 193 -12.83 -10.55 9.36
N GLU A 194 -13.07 -10.70 8.04
CA GLU A 194 -12.12 -11.38 7.14
C GLU A 194 -10.77 -10.65 7.08
N ALA A 195 -10.79 -9.33 7.02
CA ALA A 195 -9.58 -8.52 7.02
C ALA A 195 -8.80 -8.68 8.34
N GLU A 196 -9.48 -8.68 9.48
CA GLU A 196 -8.87 -8.86 10.79
C GLU A 196 -8.28 -10.26 10.95
N VAL A 197 -9.00 -11.32 10.57
CA VAL A 197 -8.51 -12.71 10.63
C VAL A 197 -7.25 -12.88 9.80
N ALA A 198 -7.25 -12.39 8.56
CA ALA A 198 -6.07 -12.47 7.68
C ALA A 198 -4.89 -11.66 8.22
N THR A 199 -5.14 -10.47 8.78
CA THR A 199 -4.12 -9.61 9.40
C THR A 199 -3.49 -10.30 10.60
N ARG A 200 -4.29 -10.95 11.45
CA ARG A 200 -3.79 -11.76 12.59
C ARG A 200 -2.98 -12.98 12.13
N ALA A 201 -3.45 -13.67 11.09
CA ALA A 201 -2.72 -14.81 10.51
C ALA A 201 -1.36 -14.41 9.92
N ALA A 202 -1.19 -13.15 9.53
CA ALA A 202 0.09 -12.59 9.10
C ALA A 202 1.02 -12.14 10.27
N GLY A 203 0.63 -12.37 11.53
CA GLY A 203 1.41 -11.99 12.71
C GLY A 203 1.23 -10.52 13.13
N LEU A 204 0.11 -9.90 12.77
CA LEU A 204 -0.24 -8.53 13.14
C LEU A 204 -1.49 -8.53 14.03
N THR A 205 -1.48 -7.81 15.13
CA THR A 205 -2.67 -7.57 15.97
C THR A 205 -3.34 -6.28 15.54
N VAL A 206 -4.64 -6.34 15.19
CA VAL A 206 -5.44 -5.15 14.88
C VAL A 206 -5.82 -4.46 16.19
N GLU A 207 -5.35 -3.22 16.36
CA GLU A 207 -5.63 -2.40 17.55
C GLU A 207 -6.83 -1.48 17.32
N ARG A 208 -7.03 -1.02 16.09
CA ARG A 208 -8.08 -0.08 15.74
C ARG A 208 -8.57 -0.26 14.31
N GLN A 209 -9.86 -0.04 14.10
CA GLN A 209 -10.48 -0.02 12.78
C GLN A 209 -11.23 1.30 12.56
N ALA A 210 -11.16 1.82 11.34
CA ALA A 210 -11.94 2.98 10.92
C ALA A 210 -12.47 2.78 9.49
N ARG A 211 -13.49 3.55 9.12
CA ARG A 211 -14.06 3.52 7.77
C ARG A 211 -14.25 4.93 7.25
N ALA A 212 -14.00 5.13 5.96
CA ALA A 212 -14.29 6.36 5.24
C ALA A 212 -15.07 6.06 3.96
N GLY A 213 -15.90 6.98 3.54
CA GLY A 213 -16.75 6.88 2.35
C GLY A 213 -17.91 7.87 2.41
N LEU A 214 -18.85 7.75 1.50
CA LEU A 214 -20.05 8.62 1.44
C LEU A 214 -21.11 8.19 2.46
N THR A 215 -21.15 6.91 2.81
CA THR A 215 -22.07 6.32 3.78
C THR A 215 -21.33 5.78 5.01
N ARG A 216 -22.10 5.33 6.02
CA ARG A 216 -21.51 4.65 7.20
C ARG A 216 -20.80 3.33 6.88
N GLY A 217 -21.17 2.69 5.76
CA GLY A 217 -20.50 1.47 5.28
C GLY A 217 -19.07 1.70 4.84
N GLY A 218 -18.83 2.84 4.21
CA GLY A 218 -17.54 3.28 3.71
C GLY A 218 -17.08 2.55 2.45
N ILE A 219 -16.17 3.18 1.73
CA ILE A 219 -15.44 2.63 0.59
C ILE A 219 -14.02 2.19 1.01
N THR A 220 -13.52 2.73 2.11
CA THR A 220 -12.21 2.44 2.69
C THR A 220 -12.38 1.85 4.08
N LEU A 221 -11.81 0.68 4.32
CA LEU A 221 -11.57 0.09 5.64
C LEU A 221 -10.09 0.33 5.98
N LEU A 222 -9.83 0.99 7.10
CA LEU A 222 -8.50 1.29 7.63
C LEU A 222 -8.24 0.43 8.88
N LEU A 223 -7.10 -0.24 8.92
CA LEU A 223 -6.64 -1.04 10.06
C LEU A 223 -5.34 -0.45 10.61
N GLU A 224 -5.33 -0.10 11.88
CA GLU A 224 -4.13 0.19 12.66
C GLU A 224 -3.73 -1.11 13.38
N SER A 225 -2.53 -1.59 13.16
CA SER A 225 -2.09 -2.91 13.64
C SER A 225 -0.67 -2.85 14.23
N ARG A 226 -0.31 -3.85 15.04
CA ARG A 226 1.04 -4.04 15.57
C ARG A 226 1.57 -5.42 15.25
N ARG A 227 2.85 -5.52 14.95
CA ARG A 227 3.53 -6.81 14.84
C ARG A 227 3.66 -7.46 16.20
N VAL A 228 3.23 -8.71 16.32
CA VAL A 228 3.32 -9.50 17.55
C VAL A 228 4.79 -9.70 17.93
N GLU A 229 5.12 -9.49 19.18
CA GLU A 229 6.43 -9.81 19.73
C GLU A 229 6.62 -11.34 19.74
N GLY A 230 7.69 -11.84 19.13
CA GLY A 230 7.98 -13.29 19.10
C GLY A 230 7.48 -14.05 17.87
N ALA A 231 6.79 -13.45 16.91
CA ALA A 231 6.35 -14.09 15.66
C ALA A 231 7.47 -14.30 14.61
N GLY A 232 8.73 -14.30 14.99
CA GLY A 232 9.90 -14.33 14.11
C GLY A 232 10.78 -15.58 14.18
N GLY A 233 10.27 -16.72 14.68
CA GLY A 233 11.11 -17.89 14.98
C GLY A 233 10.70 -19.25 14.43
N ALA A 234 9.77 -19.34 13.51
CA ALA A 234 9.36 -20.63 12.95
C ALA A 234 9.53 -20.68 11.43
N GLY A 235 10.78 -20.76 10.95
CA GLY A 235 11.03 -20.88 9.52
C GLY A 235 12.50 -20.83 9.10
N ALA A 236 13.41 -21.33 9.92
CA ALA A 236 14.79 -21.61 9.53
C ALA A 236 15.26 -22.91 10.16
N LEU A 237 14.87 -24.03 9.56
CA LEU A 237 15.57 -25.31 9.61
C LEU A 237 15.53 -25.90 8.21
#